data_9d302a19487fddaa500adf9504ef5692
#
_entry.id   9d302a19487fddaa500adf9504ef5692
#
_cell.length_a   1.000
_cell.length_b   1.000
_cell.length_c   1.000
_cell.angle_alpha   90.00
_cell.angle_beta   90.00
_cell.angle_gamma   90.00
#
_symmetry.space_group_name_H-M   'P 1'
#
loop_
_entity.id
_entity.type
_entity.pdbx_description
1 polymer ?
#
loop_
_entity_poly.entity_id
_entity_poly.type
_entity_poly.pdbx_seq_one_letter_code
_entity_poly.pdbx_strand_id
1 'polypeptide(L)'
;MKTKKRYIELPSAFEELTPQDWKDALVVRQRMADGRVRATLADARRLTAARQLARRGVTAPRGRRTDYLLLVARVADSLTWLWRGQDDGSFTLVQDTPLQLMGEAEGLHGPASFGQDMLFGEWRLACTILTQYEQDPENPNHLRALAGLLWRPADRQGRRQAYDADGITAYVERGRRLQPWQQWGAYAWMTSLLASLAEDTYTIGGESVEFAPLFQGDGDGGKGGSLERIRLTLAQSHVFGTADEVDHTPLLTVLLKLLMDHEELLKLKKSK
;
A
#
# COMPACT_ATOMS: atom_id res chain seq x y z
N MET A 1 -22.92 -37.88 -21.68
CA MET A 1 -22.70 -37.08 -20.43
C MET A 1 -22.69 -35.61 -20.78
N LYS A 2 -23.65 -34.81 -20.30
CA LYS A 2 -23.63 -33.33 -20.47
C LYS A 2 -22.56 -32.78 -19.55
N THR A 3 -21.46 -32.27 -20.10
CA THR A 3 -20.42 -31.55 -19.35
C THR A 3 -21.09 -30.32 -18.74
N LYS A 4 -21.24 -30.27 -17.40
CA LYS A 4 -21.67 -29.05 -16.70
C LYS A 4 -20.68 -27.97 -17.00
N LYS A 5 -21.11 -26.90 -17.68
CA LYS A 5 -20.30 -25.67 -17.85
C LYS A 5 -20.00 -25.14 -16.44
N ARG A 6 -18.74 -25.06 -16.08
CA ARG A 6 -18.28 -24.48 -14.82
C ARG A 6 -17.88 -23.02 -15.12
N TYR A 7 -18.62 -22.09 -14.58
CA TYR A 7 -18.26 -20.68 -14.61
C TYR A 7 -17.26 -20.40 -13.48
N ILE A 8 -16.25 -19.60 -13.76
CA ILE A 8 -15.23 -19.17 -12.82
C ILE A 8 -15.27 -17.65 -12.81
N GLU A 9 -15.55 -17.08 -11.65
CA GLU A 9 -15.45 -15.67 -11.43
C GLU A 9 -14.00 -15.31 -11.15
N LEU A 10 -13.50 -14.31 -11.88
CA LEU A 10 -12.17 -13.74 -11.72
C LEU A 10 -12.33 -12.27 -11.34
N PRO A 11 -11.48 -11.75 -10.46
CA PRO A 11 -11.53 -10.35 -10.08
C PRO A 11 -11.25 -9.46 -11.29
N SER A 12 -12.01 -8.38 -11.43
CA SER A 12 -11.89 -7.35 -12.46
C SER A 12 -11.38 -6.02 -11.91
N ALA A 13 -11.33 -5.88 -10.57
CA ALA A 13 -10.83 -4.72 -9.85
C ALA A 13 -10.14 -5.16 -8.54
N PHE A 14 -9.39 -4.25 -7.91
CA PHE A 14 -8.62 -4.54 -6.70
C PHE A 14 -9.52 -4.94 -5.52
N GLU A 15 -10.68 -4.32 -5.39
CA GLU A 15 -11.66 -4.56 -4.32
C GLU A 15 -12.27 -5.97 -4.36
N GLU A 16 -12.22 -6.62 -5.51
CA GLU A 16 -12.72 -7.99 -5.71
C GLU A 16 -11.64 -9.05 -5.42
N LEU A 17 -10.38 -8.63 -5.18
CA LEU A 17 -9.30 -9.55 -4.85
C LEU A 17 -9.52 -10.19 -3.47
N THR A 18 -9.35 -11.48 -3.42
CA THR A 18 -9.14 -12.15 -2.14
C THR A 18 -7.70 -11.92 -1.64
N PRO A 19 -7.44 -12.00 -0.33
CA PRO A 19 -6.08 -11.97 0.22
C PRO A 19 -5.10 -12.91 -0.50
N GLN A 20 -5.63 -14.03 -0.97
CA GLN A 20 -4.83 -15.05 -1.62
C GLN A 20 -4.55 -14.72 -3.11
N ASP A 21 -5.48 -14.07 -3.82
CA ASP A 21 -5.24 -13.57 -5.18
C ASP A 21 -4.16 -12.47 -5.14
N TRP A 22 -4.21 -11.59 -4.14
CA TRP A 22 -3.19 -10.57 -3.91
C TRP A 22 -1.83 -11.18 -3.60
N LYS A 23 -1.76 -12.16 -2.70
CA LYS A 23 -0.54 -12.93 -2.43
C LYS A 23 0.05 -13.53 -3.71
N ASP A 24 -0.78 -14.09 -4.60
CA ASP A 24 -0.30 -14.66 -5.86
C ASP A 24 0.39 -13.62 -6.74
N ALA A 25 -0.16 -12.40 -6.84
CA ALA A 25 0.46 -11.30 -7.59
C ALA A 25 1.79 -10.85 -6.95
N LEU A 26 1.82 -10.68 -5.63
CA LEU A 26 3.04 -10.31 -4.89
C LEU A 26 4.15 -11.36 -5.02
N VAL A 27 3.81 -12.65 -4.98
CA VAL A 27 4.79 -13.74 -5.18
C VAL A 27 5.34 -13.72 -6.62
N VAL A 28 4.51 -13.40 -7.62
CA VAL A 28 4.98 -13.22 -9.01
C VAL A 28 5.94 -12.03 -9.07
N ARG A 29 5.60 -10.89 -8.47
CA ARG A 29 6.46 -9.70 -8.39
C ARG A 29 7.82 -10.02 -7.77
N GLN A 30 7.84 -10.74 -6.65
CA GLN A 30 9.08 -11.17 -6.00
C GLN A 30 9.93 -12.05 -6.92
N ARG A 31 9.34 -13.08 -7.55
CA ARG A 31 10.08 -13.99 -8.44
C ARG A 31 10.75 -13.27 -9.60
N MET A 32 10.13 -12.20 -10.09
CA MET A 32 10.70 -11.35 -11.13
C MET A 32 11.86 -10.52 -10.60
N ALA A 33 11.70 -9.90 -9.43
CA ALA A 33 12.78 -9.15 -8.78
C ALA A 33 14.00 -10.03 -8.46
N ASP A 34 13.76 -11.30 -8.05
CA ASP A 34 14.82 -12.28 -7.79
C ASP A 34 15.48 -12.85 -9.08
N GLY A 35 15.06 -12.44 -10.28
CA GLY A 35 15.52 -12.99 -11.55
C GLY A 35 15.15 -14.45 -11.80
N ARG A 36 14.23 -15.02 -10.99
CA ARG A 36 13.79 -16.43 -11.11
C ARG A 36 12.85 -16.66 -12.31
N VAL A 37 12.29 -15.61 -12.83
CA VAL A 37 11.44 -15.61 -14.02
C VAL A 37 11.76 -14.38 -14.86
N ARG A 38 11.50 -14.47 -16.19
CA ARG A 38 11.69 -13.34 -17.08
C ARG A 38 10.79 -12.19 -16.66
N ALA A 39 11.36 -11.00 -16.54
CA ALA A 39 10.67 -9.80 -16.11
C ALA A 39 10.07 -9.06 -17.32
N THR A 40 8.94 -9.56 -17.85
CA THR A 40 8.13 -8.83 -18.83
C THR A 40 6.69 -8.68 -18.31
N LEU A 41 6.01 -7.61 -18.73
CA LEU A 41 4.61 -7.37 -18.37
C LEU A 41 3.71 -8.55 -18.76
N ALA A 42 3.94 -9.13 -19.96
CA ALA A 42 3.17 -10.28 -20.44
C ALA A 42 3.39 -11.52 -19.54
N ASP A 43 4.63 -11.76 -19.09
CA ASP A 43 4.94 -12.89 -18.22
C ASP A 43 4.35 -12.66 -16.81
N ALA A 44 4.37 -11.42 -16.28
CA ALA A 44 3.73 -11.06 -15.03
C ALA A 44 2.24 -11.41 -15.03
N ARG A 45 1.52 -10.94 -16.05
CA ARG A 45 0.09 -11.20 -16.21
C ARG A 45 -0.20 -12.70 -16.40
N ARG A 46 0.55 -13.41 -17.24
CA ARG A 46 0.38 -14.85 -17.48
C ARG A 46 0.62 -15.71 -16.22
N LEU A 47 1.67 -15.42 -15.47
CA LEU A 47 1.98 -16.14 -14.25
C LEU A 47 0.92 -15.89 -13.16
N THR A 48 0.45 -14.65 -13.01
CA THR A 48 -0.65 -14.31 -12.11
C THR A 48 -1.93 -15.03 -12.52
N ALA A 49 -2.32 -14.97 -13.79
CA ALA A 49 -3.47 -15.67 -14.35
C ALA A 49 -3.41 -17.18 -14.10
N ALA A 50 -2.27 -17.81 -14.37
CA ALA A 50 -2.10 -19.24 -14.16
C ALA A 50 -2.24 -19.63 -12.68
N ARG A 51 -1.74 -18.82 -11.75
CA ARG A 51 -1.89 -19.07 -10.30
C ARG A 51 -3.35 -18.91 -9.85
N GLN A 52 -4.04 -17.86 -10.29
CA GLN A 52 -5.45 -17.63 -9.99
C GLN A 52 -6.33 -18.76 -10.53
N LEU A 53 -6.10 -19.24 -11.75
CA LEU A 53 -6.80 -20.37 -12.34
C LEU A 53 -6.54 -21.68 -11.57
N ALA A 54 -5.27 -21.97 -11.27
CA ALA A 54 -4.90 -23.18 -10.52
C ALA A 54 -5.58 -23.23 -9.14
N ARG A 55 -5.66 -22.10 -8.45
CA ARG A 55 -6.35 -21.99 -7.17
C ARG A 55 -7.85 -22.28 -7.27
N ARG A 56 -8.47 -21.90 -8.38
CA ARG A 56 -9.89 -22.19 -8.67
C ARG A 56 -10.10 -23.61 -9.25
N GLY A 57 -9.05 -24.45 -9.18
CA GLY A 57 -9.08 -25.84 -9.62
C GLY A 57 -9.03 -26.02 -11.14
N VAL A 58 -8.60 -24.99 -11.86
CA VAL A 58 -8.37 -25.07 -13.32
C VAL A 58 -6.90 -25.32 -13.59
N THR A 59 -6.61 -26.54 -14.02
CA THR A 59 -5.26 -26.99 -14.37
C THR A 59 -5.21 -27.47 -15.79
N ALA A 60 -4.02 -27.55 -16.38
CA ALA A 60 -3.85 -28.08 -17.73
C ALA A 60 -4.33 -29.55 -17.80
N PRO A 61 -5.39 -29.86 -18.57
CA PRO A 61 -5.83 -31.26 -18.72
C PRO A 61 -4.78 -32.03 -19.55
N ARG A 62 -4.67 -33.34 -19.28
CA ARG A 62 -3.81 -34.21 -20.11
C ARG A 62 -4.28 -34.13 -21.56
N GLY A 63 -3.33 -33.85 -22.49
CA GLY A 63 -3.59 -33.75 -23.92
C GLY A 63 -4.24 -32.46 -24.43
N ARG A 64 -4.56 -31.49 -23.55
CA ARG A 64 -5.16 -30.17 -23.93
C ARG A 64 -4.36 -28.98 -23.42
N ARG A 65 -3.05 -29.06 -23.47
CA ARG A 65 -2.16 -28.01 -22.98
C ARG A 65 -2.37 -26.68 -23.73
N THR A 66 -2.65 -26.74 -25.03
CA THR A 66 -2.89 -25.55 -25.85
C THR A 66 -4.15 -24.79 -25.41
N ASP A 67 -5.27 -25.50 -25.17
CA ASP A 67 -6.52 -24.88 -24.71
C ASP A 67 -6.32 -24.16 -23.35
N TYR A 68 -5.55 -24.79 -22.44
CA TYR A 68 -5.21 -24.19 -21.16
C TYR A 68 -4.34 -22.92 -21.33
N LEU A 69 -3.34 -22.96 -22.22
CA LEU A 69 -2.49 -21.77 -22.48
C LEU A 69 -3.29 -20.63 -23.12
N LEU A 70 -4.25 -20.93 -23.99
CA LEU A 70 -5.16 -19.91 -24.54
C LEU A 70 -6.07 -19.32 -23.45
N LEU A 71 -6.56 -20.15 -22.51
CA LEU A 71 -7.33 -19.65 -21.37
C LEU A 71 -6.46 -18.73 -20.48
N VAL A 72 -5.24 -19.15 -20.14
CA VAL A 72 -4.28 -18.33 -19.38
C VAL A 72 -4.02 -17.01 -20.10
N ALA A 73 -3.83 -16.99 -21.41
CA ALA A 73 -3.61 -15.77 -22.17
C ALA A 73 -4.82 -14.82 -22.08
N ARG A 74 -6.04 -15.32 -22.26
CA ARG A 74 -7.27 -14.51 -22.14
C ARG A 74 -7.43 -13.91 -20.74
N VAL A 75 -7.16 -14.68 -19.69
CA VAL A 75 -7.19 -14.17 -18.31
C VAL A 75 -6.07 -13.15 -18.10
N ALA A 76 -4.87 -13.39 -18.62
CA ALA A 76 -3.76 -12.44 -18.54
C ALA A 76 -4.09 -11.10 -19.19
N ASP A 77 -4.78 -11.12 -20.34
CA ASP A 77 -5.22 -9.91 -21.04
C ASP A 77 -6.24 -9.07 -20.21
N SER A 78 -6.99 -9.69 -19.30
CA SER A 78 -7.90 -8.97 -18.42
C SER A 78 -7.21 -8.36 -17.18
N LEU A 79 -5.95 -8.68 -16.88
CA LEU A 79 -5.21 -8.20 -15.70
C LEU A 79 -4.48 -6.86 -15.94
N THR A 80 -4.98 -6.01 -16.84
CA THR A 80 -4.39 -4.69 -17.16
C THR A 80 -4.50 -3.71 -16.00
N TRP A 81 -5.53 -3.84 -15.18
CA TRP A 81 -5.75 -3.04 -13.98
C TRP A 81 -4.78 -3.40 -12.84
N LEU A 82 -4.30 -4.65 -12.79
CA LEU A 82 -3.41 -5.15 -11.74
C LEU A 82 -1.92 -4.99 -12.10
N TRP A 83 -1.58 -5.10 -13.39
CA TRP A 83 -0.23 -4.98 -13.90
C TRP A 83 -0.17 -3.92 -15.00
N ARG A 84 0.42 -2.75 -14.71
CA ARG A 84 0.53 -1.61 -15.64
C ARG A 84 1.93 -1.49 -16.21
N GLY A 85 2.02 -1.28 -17.52
CA GLY A 85 3.25 -0.86 -18.20
C GLY A 85 3.49 0.63 -17.98
N GLN A 86 4.75 1.03 -17.98
CA GLN A 86 5.23 2.41 -17.97
C GLN A 86 5.76 2.79 -19.34
N ASP A 87 5.87 4.09 -19.63
CA ASP A 87 6.36 4.60 -20.91
C ASP A 87 7.83 4.24 -21.18
N ASP A 88 8.63 4.03 -20.12
CA ASP A 88 10.02 3.60 -20.20
C ASP A 88 10.21 2.09 -20.48
N GLY A 89 9.11 1.37 -20.67
CA GLY A 89 9.09 -0.08 -20.88
C GLY A 89 9.14 -0.90 -19.58
N SER A 90 9.27 -0.28 -18.43
CA SER A 90 9.11 -0.94 -17.15
C SER A 90 7.63 -1.26 -16.87
N PHE A 91 7.36 -1.98 -15.81
CA PHE A 91 5.98 -2.26 -15.37
C PHE A 91 5.91 -2.39 -13.85
N THR A 92 4.73 -2.16 -13.32
CA THR A 92 4.48 -2.22 -11.90
C THR A 92 3.24 -3.06 -11.57
N LEU A 93 3.26 -3.67 -10.39
CA LEU A 93 2.09 -4.22 -9.73
C LEU A 93 1.35 -3.08 -9.04
N VAL A 94 0.08 -2.91 -9.34
CA VAL A 94 -0.73 -1.78 -8.87
C VAL A 94 -1.64 -2.21 -7.75
N GLN A 95 -1.71 -1.37 -6.71
CA GLN A 95 -2.75 -1.39 -5.69
C GLN A 95 -3.46 -0.03 -5.76
N ASP A 96 -4.62 0.02 -6.40
CA ASP A 96 -5.35 1.27 -6.65
C ASP A 96 -6.05 1.81 -5.41
N THR A 97 -6.30 0.98 -4.41
CA THR A 97 -6.98 1.36 -3.17
C THR A 97 -6.24 0.83 -1.95
N PRO A 98 -6.12 1.59 -0.85
CA PRO A 98 -5.41 1.16 0.35
C PRO A 98 -6.22 0.16 1.21
N LEU A 99 -6.95 -0.77 0.56
CA LEU A 99 -7.55 -1.91 1.23
C LEU A 99 -6.46 -2.84 1.78
N GLN A 100 -6.63 -3.28 3.02
CA GLN A 100 -5.68 -4.17 3.66
C GLN A 100 -6.02 -5.63 3.37
N LEU A 101 -5.35 -6.20 2.35
CA LEU A 101 -5.50 -7.61 1.97
C LEU A 101 -4.51 -8.56 2.66
N MET A 102 -3.54 -8.00 3.42
CA MET A 102 -2.56 -8.76 4.21
C MET A 102 -2.65 -8.40 5.70
N GLY A 103 -3.85 -8.36 6.26
CA GLY A 103 -4.09 -7.88 7.62
C GLY A 103 -3.24 -8.57 8.69
N GLU A 104 -2.93 -9.86 8.51
CA GLU A 104 -2.04 -10.62 9.39
C GLU A 104 -0.96 -11.36 8.58
N ALA A 105 0.27 -11.30 9.05
CA ALA A 105 1.42 -11.94 8.43
C ALA A 105 2.49 -12.30 9.46
N GLU A 106 2.89 -13.57 9.54
CA GLU A 106 3.95 -14.07 10.43
C GLU A 106 3.73 -13.68 11.91
N GLY A 107 2.46 -13.64 12.36
CA GLY A 107 2.06 -13.22 13.72
C GLY A 107 2.21 -11.72 13.98
N LEU A 108 2.29 -10.92 12.93
CA LEU A 108 2.25 -9.46 12.96
C LEU A 108 0.96 -8.98 12.30
N HIS A 109 0.41 -7.88 12.80
CA HIS A 109 -0.81 -7.25 12.31
C HIS A 109 -0.47 -5.99 11.52
N GLY A 110 -0.99 -5.90 10.29
CA GLY A 110 -0.86 -4.73 9.42
C GLY A 110 -1.81 -3.60 9.80
N PRO A 111 -1.63 -2.42 9.20
CA PRO A 111 -2.53 -1.29 9.42
C PRO A 111 -3.94 -1.59 8.92
N ALA A 112 -4.93 -0.88 9.45
CA ALA A 112 -6.30 -0.94 8.94
C ALA A 112 -6.39 -0.35 7.53
N SER A 113 -7.38 -0.79 6.74
CA SER A 113 -7.67 -0.19 5.43
C SER A 113 -7.81 1.32 5.54
N PHE A 114 -7.36 2.04 4.53
CA PHE A 114 -7.40 3.51 4.47
C PHE A 114 -6.65 4.23 5.59
N GLY A 115 -5.72 3.55 6.29
CA GLY A 115 -4.94 4.14 7.36
C GLY A 115 -5.74 4.57 8.60
N GLN A 116 -6.93 3.97 8.83
CA GLN A 116 -7.85 4.37 9.91
C GLN A 116 -7.26 4.25 11.32
N ASP A 117 -6.30 3.33 11.53
CA ASP A 117 -5.60 3.14 12.79
C ASP A 117 -4.16 3.68 12.78
N MET A 118 -3.79 4.44 11.73
CA MET A 118 -2.47 5.00 11.57
C MET A 118 -2.31 6.28 12.38
N LEU A 119 -1.17 6.43 13.05
CA LEU A 119 -0.80 7.64 13.77
C LEU A 119 0.08 8.54 12.88
N PHE A 120 0.06 9.85 13.14
CA PHE A 120 0.81 10.81 12.34
C PHE A 120 2.31 10.55 12.33
N GLY A 121 2.91 10.21 13.48
CA GLY A 121 4.32 9.88 13.59
C GLY A 121 4.70 8.63 12.79
N GLU A 122 3.84 7.61 12.80
CA GLU A 122 4.00 6.41 11.99
C GLU A 122 4.00 6.74 10.48
N TRP A 123 3.01 7.52 10.02
CA TRP A 123 2.90 7.96 8.64
C TRP A 123 4.11 8.79 8.20
N ARG A 124 4.51 9.77 9.01
CA ARG A 124 5.67 10.62 8.76
C ARG A 124 6.95 9.79 8.58
N LEU A 125 7.18 8.81 9.46
CA LEU A 125 8.33 7.92 9.37
C LEU A 125 8.24 6.99 8.15
N ALA A 126 7.06 6.48 7.83
CA ALA A 126 6.85 5.68 6.62
C ALA A 126 7.17 6.46 5.35
N CYS A 127 6.75 7.73 5.24
CA CYS A 127 7.12 8.62 4.14
C CYS A 127 8.65 8.82 4.04
N THR A 128 9.33 9.00 5.18
CA THR A 128 10.79 9.13 5.21
C THR A 128 11.48 7.86 4.70
N ILE A 129 11.03 6.68 5.13
CA ILE A 129 11.57 5.39 4.68
C ILE A 129 11.30 5.17 3.19
N LEU A 130 10.12 5.54 2.68
CA LEU A 130 9.82 5.47 1.25
C LEU A 130 10.78 6.34 0.44
N THR A 131 11.01 7.59 0.84
CA THR A 131 11.98 8.48 0.18
C THR A 131 13.39 7.88 0.16
N GLN A 132 13.82 7.25 1.26
CA GLN A 132 15.10 6.56 1.31
C GLN A 132 15.15 5.36 0.36
N TYR A 133 14.06 4.60 0.27
CA TYR A 133 13.95 3.50 -0.67
C TYR A 133 14.02 3.97 -2.13
N GLU A 134 13.36 5.07 -2.49
CA GLU A 134 13.42 5.65 -3.84
C GLU A 134 14.83 6.11 -4.22
N GLN A 135 15.61 6.59 -3.24
CA GLN A 135 17.00 7.00 -3.45
C GLN A 135 17.98 5.83 -3.54
N ASP A 136 17.70 4.72 -2.84
CA ASP A 136 18.55 3.53 -2.79
C ASP A 136 17.67 2.25 -2.77
N PRO A 137 17.07 1.88 -3.92
CA PRO A 137 16.15 0.74 -4.02
C PRO A 137 16.86 -0.62 -3.88
N GLU A 138 18.18 -0.66 -4.03
CA GLU A 138 18.98 -1.89 -3.88
C GLU A 138 19.18 -2.27 -2.41
N ASN A 139 18.98 -1.36 -1.47
CA ASN A 139 19.11 -1.62 -0.05
C ASN A 139 17.85 -2.29 0.52
N PRO A 140 17.89 -3.60 0.80
CA PRO A 140 16.71 -4.34 1.24
C PRO A 140 16.23 -3.91 2.64
N ASN A 141 17.04 -3.15 3.38
CA ASN A 141 16.66 -2.73 4.73
C ASN A 141 15.58 -1.63 4.71
N HIS A 142 15.46 -0.87 3.62
CA HIS A 142 14.37 0.12 3.51
C HIS A 142 13.00 -0.55 3.46
N LEU A 143 12.80 -1.57 2.61
CA LEU A 143 11.55 -2.33 2.59
C LEU A 143 11.29 -3.09 3.88
N ARG A 144 12.34 -3.63 4.52
CA ARG A 144 12.23 -4.27 5.84
C ARG A 144 11.79 -3.27 6.90
N ALA A 145 12.40 -2.10 6.94
CA ALA A 145 12.06 -1.05 7.88
C ALA A 145 10.60 -0.60 7.71
N LEU A 146 10.17 -0.35 6.47
CA LEU A 146 8.78 0.02 6.16
C LEU A 146 7.81 -1.07 6.62
N ALA A 147 8.06 -2.31 6.23
CA ALA A 147 7.22 -3.44 6.60
C ALA A 147 7.18 -3.66 8.11
N GLY A 148 8.32 -3.55 8.81
CA GLY A 148 8.39 -3.71 10.26
C GLY A 148 7.84 -2.52 11.07
N LEU A 149 7.78 -1.32 10.48
CA LEU A 149 7.06 -0.17 11.02
C LEU A 149 5.55 -0.39 10.96
N LEU A 150 5.06 -0.82 9.80
CA LEU A 150 3.63 -0.97 9.52
C LEU A 150 3.03 -2.25 10.11
N TRP A 151 3.75 -3.38 10.09
CA TRP A 151 3.32 -4.66 10.68
C TRP A 151 3.91 -4.84 12.08
N ARG A 152 3.05 -4.81 13.10
CA ARG A 152 3.40 -4.86 14.51
C ARG A 152 2.76 -6.05 15.21
N PRO A 153 3.30 -6.50 16.35
CA PRO A 153 2.66 -7.53 17.16
C PRO A 153 1.21 -7.15 17.56
N ALA A 154 0.42 -8.14 17.93
CA ALA A 154 -0.87 -7.88 18.53
C ALA A 154 -0.70 -7.32 19.96
N ASP A 155 -1.61 -6.43 20.35
CA ASP A 155 -1.83 -6.05 21.76
C ASP A 155 -2.58 -7.17 22.51
N ARG A 156 -2.88 -6.95 23.80
CA ARG A 156 -3.62 -7.92 24.62
C ARG A 156 -5.06 -8.15 24.15
N GLN A 157 -5.60 -7.26 23.33
CA GLN A 157 -6.93 -7.36 22.73
C GLN A 157 -6.91 -7.98 21.31
N GLY A 158 -5.74 -8.40 20.83
CA GLY A 158 -5.58 -8.96 19.49
C GLY A 158 -5.57 -7.92 18.37
N ARG A 159 -5.46 -6.62 18.68
CA ARG A 159 -5.35 -5.53 17.70
C ARG A 159 -3.88 -5.24 17.44
N ARG A 160 -3.57 -4.60 16.33
CA ARG A 160 -2.23 -4.09 16.05
C ARG A 160 -1.75 -3.20 17.21
N GLN A 161 -0.59 -3.50 17.80
CA GLN A 161 0.02 -2.73 18.86
C GLN A 161 0.16 -1.26 18.45
N ALA A 162 -0.04 -0.32 19.37
CA ALA A 162 0.13 1.10 19.12
C ALA A 162 1.54 1.41 18.58
N TYR A 163 1.64 2.47 17.78
CA TYR A 163 2.92 3.00 17.33
C TYR A 163 3.75 3.43 18.53
N ASP A 164 4.99 3.00 18.55
CA ASP A 164 6.03 3.47 19.44
C ASP A 164 7.22 3.88 18.58
N ALA A 165 7.90 4.96 18.95
CA ALA A 165 9.03 5.50 18.21
C ALA A 165 10.30 4.65 18.40
N ASP A 166 10.20 3.35 18.08
CA ASP A 166 11.34 2.45 18.01
C ASP A 166 12.40 2.98 17.03
N GLY A 167 13.65 2.61 17.22
CA GLY A 167 14.70 2.94 16.26
C GLY A 167 14.56 2.14 14.96
N ILE A 168 15.10 2.67 13.86
CA ILE A 168 15.07 2.04 12.53
C ILE A 168 15.55 0.58 12.55
N THR A 169 16.53 0.24 13.38
CA THR A 169 17.05 -1.10 13.56
C THR A 169 15.97 -2.08 14.04
N ALA A 170 15.13 -1.67 14.99
CA ALA A 170 14.03 -2.50 15.50
C ALA A 170 12.99 -2.77 14.40
N TYR A 171 12.70 -1.80 13.55
CA TYR A 171 11.81 -1.99 12.39
C TYR A 171 12.42 -2.95 11.36
N VAL A 172 13.70 -2.81 11.03
CA VAL A 172 14.40 -3.73 10.13
C VAL A 172 14.34 -5.17 10.66
N GLU A 173 14.63 -5.38 11.95
CA GLU A 173 14.58 -6.71 12.57
C GLU A 173 13.16 -7.29 12.57
N ARG A 174 12.16 -6.48 12.86
CA ARG A 174 10.75 -6.89 12.77
C ARG A 174 10.37 -7.26 11.33
N GLY A 175 10.76 -6.43 10.36
CA GLY A 175 10.47 -6.66 8.95
C GLY A 175 11.21 -7.87 8.35
N ARG A 176 12.31 -8.33 8.94
CA ARG A 176 12.98 -9.59 8.55
C ARG A 176 12.13 -10.83 8.80
N ARG A 177 11.15 -10.77 9.69
CA ARG A 177 10.20 -11.86 9.93
C ARG A 177 9.25 -12.04 8.75
N LEU A 178 8.98 -10.97 8.01
CA LEU A 178 8.09 -10.99 6.86
C LEU A 178 8.82 -11.51 5.61
N GLN A 179 8.13 -12.33 4.82
CA GLN A 179 8.64 -12.80 3.54
C GLN A 179 8.84 -11.60 2.58
N PRO A 180 9.80 -11.65 1.63
CA PRO A 180 10.02 -10.55 0.70
C PRO A 180 8.77 -10.09 -0.06
N TRP A 181 7.86 -11.01 -0.46
CA TRP A 181 6.60 -10.64 -1.10
C TRP A 181 5.66 -9.86 -0.15
N GLN A 182 5.73 -10.10 1.18
CA GLN A 182 4.97 -9.35 2.19
C GLN A 182 5.54 -7.95 2.38
N GLN A 183 6.87 -7.80 2.32
CA GLN A 183 7.53 -6.49 2.35
C GLN A 183 7.13 -5.65 1.13
N TRP A 184 7.03 -6.26 -0.05
CA TRP A 184 6.47 -5.62 -1.24
C TRP A 184 5.00 -5.23 -1.08
N GLY A 185 4.21 -6.05 -0.42
CA GLY A 185 2.82 -5.72 -0.09
C GLY A 185 2.70 -4.52 0.84
N ALA A 186 3.62 -4.37 1.80
CA ALA A 186 3.69 -3.19 2.66
C ALA A 186 4.00 -1.92 1.87
N TYR A 187 4.94 -2.00 0.93
CA TYR A 187 5.26 -0.90 0.00
C TYR A 187 4.04 -0.53 -0.85
N ALA A 188 3.40 -1.51 -1.50
CA ALA A 188 2.24 -1.28 -2.35
C ALA A 188 1.07 -0.64 -1.57
N TRP A 189 0.80 -1.13 -0.34
CA TRP A 189 -0.23 -0.57 0.51
C TRP A 189 0.08 0.88 0.91
N MET A 190 1.31 1.19 1.30
CA MET A 190 1.68 2.55 1.73
C MET A 190 1.66 3.54 0.56
N THR A 191 2.15 3.15 -0.62
CA THR A 191 2.06 4.00 -1.83
C THR A 191 0.62 4.23 -2.27
N SER A 192 -0.24 3.20 -2.16
CA SER A 192 -1.68 3.32 -2.41
C SER A 192 -2.36 4.27 -1.41
N LEU A 193 -1.98 4.22 -0.12
CA LEU A 193 -2.51 5.16 0.87
C LEU A 193 -2.13 6.61 0.53
N LEU A 194 -0.89 6.86 0.13
CA LEU A 194 -0.46 8.21 -0.27
C LEU A 194 -1.22 8.72 -1.50
N ALA A 195 -1.41 7.87 -2.51
CA ALA A 195 -2.20 8.21 -3.68
C ALA A 195 -3.67 8.50 -3.31
N SER A 196 -4.27 7.64 -2.50
CA SER A 196 -5.65 7.81 -2.02
C SER A 196 -5.84 9.10 -1.22
N LEU A 197 -4.91 9.46 -0.33
CA LEU A 197 -4.95 10.72 0.41
C LEU A 197 -4.86 11.95 -0.52
N ALA A 198 -4.19 11.83 -1.65
CA ALA A 198 -4.03 12.91 -2.62
C ALA A 198 -5.18 13.02 -3.64
N GLU A 199 -5.93 11.94 -3.88
CA GLU A 199 -6.87 11.85 -5.02
C GLU A 199 -8.30 11.51 -4.60
N ASP A 200 -8.50 10.80 -3.47
CA ASP A 200 -9.80 10.26 -3.09
C ASP A 200 -10.55 11.17 -2.09
N THR A 201 -11.85 10.95 -2.02
CA THR A 201 -12.74 11.56 -1.03
C THR A 201 -12.90 10.61 0.17
N TYR A 202 -12.64 11.11 1.37
CA TYR A 202 -12.80 10.39 2.63
C TYR A 202 -14.12 10.76 3.31
N THR A 203 -14.70 9.85 4.07
CA THR A 203 -15.85 10.16 4.94
C THR A 203 -15.38 10.21 6.39
N ILE A 204 -15.43 11.39 7.01
CA ILE A 204 -15.02 11.63 8.38
C ILE A 204 -16.17 12.29 9.15
N GLY A 205 -16.64 11.64 10.21
CA GLY A 205 -17.77 12.16 10.99
C GLY A 205 -19.10 12.27 10.21
N GLY A 206 -19.23 11.55 9.08
CA GLY A 206 -20.39 11.62 8.17
C GLY A 206 -20.27 12.69 7.09
N GLU A 207 -19.18 13.45 7.06
CA GLU A 207 -18.89 14.47 6.04
C GLU A 207 -17.87 13.98 5.02
N SER A 208 -18.01 14.43 3.77
CA SER A 208 -17.05 14.15 2.70
C SER A 208 -15.89 15.14 2.77
N VAL A 209 -14.68 14.61 2.83
CA VAL A 209 -13.43 15.38 2.98
C VAL A 209 -12.44 14.99 1.90
N GLU A 210 -11.86 15.98 1.22
CA GLU A 210 -10.79 15.81 0.22
C GLU A 210 -9.50 16.42 0.76
N PHE A 211 -8.45 15.60 0.89
CA PHE A 211 -7.13 16.06 1.34
C PHE A 211 -6.23 16.54 0.20
N ALA A 212 -6.66 16.42 -1.05
CA ALA A 212 -5.91 16.84 -2.24
C ALA A 212 -5.25 18.23 -2.11
N PRO A 213 -5.89 19.27 -1.53
CA PRO A 213 -5.26 20.58 -1.38
C PRO A 213 -3.97 20.58 -0.54
N LEU A 214 -3.79 19.60 0.35
CA LEU A 214 -2.58 19.46 1.17
C LEU A 214 -1.39 18.90 0.39
N PHE A 215 -1.63 18.24 -0.74
CA PHE A 215 -0.62 17.55 -1.56
C PHE A 215 -0.33 18.25 -2.89
N GLN A 216 -1.12 19.26 -3.29
CA GLN A 216 -1.02 19.95 -4.60
C GLN A 216 -0.16 21.24 -4.58
N GLY A 217 0.48 21.60 -3.46
CA GLY A 217 1.27 22.83 -3.37
C GLY A 217 2.62 22.74 -4.09
N ASP A 218 3.07 23.85 -4.72
CA ASP A 218 4.42 24.02 -5.29
C ASP A 218 5.55 23.95 -4.24
N GLY A 219 5.20 23.64 -3.01
CA GLY A 219 6.14 23.55 -1.89
C GLY A 219 6.72 22.14 -1.77
N ASP A 220 7.94 22.10 -1.33
CA ASP A 220 8.83 21.00 -0.93
C ASP A 220 8.17 19.91 -0.02
N GLY A 221 6.85 19.71 -0.17
CA GLY A 221 5.96 18.89 0.70
C GLY A 221 6.25 17.39 0.74
N GLY A 222 7.08 16.89 -0.17
CA GLY A 222 7.48 15.47 -0.21
C GLY A 222 8.82 15.17 0.45
N LYS A 223 9.60 16.17 0.87
CA LYS A 223 10.88 15.95 1.52
C LYS A 223 10.69 15.85 3.04
N GLY A 224 11.29 14.85 3.67
CA GLY A 224 11.13 14.57 5.10
C GLY A 224 11.31 15.77 6.05
N GLY A 225 12.03 16.82 5.64
CA GLY A 225 12.13 18.09 6.38
C GLY A 225 10.82 18.89 6.47
N SER A 226 9.92 18.75 5.51
CA SER A 226 8.60 19.40 5.52
C SER A 226 7.66 18.79 6.57
N LEU A 227 7.62 17.47 6.71
CA LEU A 227 6.77 16.78 7.68
C LEU A 227 7.21 17.02 9.12
N GLU A 228 8.53 17.11 9.38
CA GLU A 228 9.05 17.50 10.69
C GLU A 228 8.70 18.96 11.03
N ARG A 229 8.74 19.85 10.06
CA ARG A 229 8.29 21.24 10.25
C ARG A 229 6.82 21.31 10.60
N ILE A 230 5.96 20.52 9.94
CA ILE A 230 4.53 20.43 10.25
C ILE A 230 4.35 19.95 11.69
N ARG A 231 5.03 18.86 12.08
CA ARG A 231 5.02 18.34 13.45
C ARG A 231 5.32 19.41 14.50
N LEU A 232 6.43 20.15 14.32
CA LEU A 232 6.85 21.19 15.23
C LEU A 232 5.87 22.38 15.26
N THR A 233 5.32 22.78 14.11
CA THR A 233 4.31 23.84 14.03
C THR A 233 3.03 23.46 14.78
N LEU A 234 2.56 22.22 14.63
CA LEU A 234 1.40 21.72 15.36
C LEU A 234 1.65 21.66 16.87
N ALA A 235 2.85 21.24 17.29
CA ALA A 235 3.24 21.25 18.68
C ALA A 235 3.30 22.69 19.26
N GLN A 236 3.83 23.66 18.52
CA GLN A 236 3.86 25.07 18.90
C GLN A 236 2.46 25.67 19.03
N SER A 237 1.50 25.24 18.22
CA SER A 237 0.10 25.69 18.33
C SER A 237 -0.65 25.12 19.53
N HIS A 238 -0.07 24.12 20.21
CA HIS A 238 -0.68 23.38 21.33
C HIS A 238 -2.04 22.72 21.04
N VAL A 239 -2.47 22.62 19.77
CA VAL A 239 -3.75 22.00 19.40
C VAL A 239 -3.76 20.51 19.75
N PHE A 240 -2.62 19.83 19.57
CA PHE A 240 -2.44 18.42 19.90
C PHE A 240 -1.43 18.20 21.04
N GLY A 241 -0.99 19.28 21.71
CA GLY A 241 -0.03 19.23 22.79
C GLY A 241 1.43 19.26 22.34
N THR A 242 2.28 18.43 22.95
CA THR A 242 3.71 18.31 22.66
C THR A 242 3.98 17.64 21.30
N ALA A 243 5.20 17.71 20.82
CA ALA A 243 5.60 17.03 19.58
C ALA A 243 5.38 15.51 19.63
N ASP A 244 5.54 14.90 20.78
CA ASP A 244 5.27 13.48 20.99
C ASP A 244 3.76 13.17 20.92
N GLU A 245 2.92 14.01 21.52
CA GLU A 245 1.46 13.87 21.42
C GLU A 245 0.94 14.10 20.01
N VAL A 246 1.57 14.98 19.22
CA VAL A 246 1.30 15.12 17.78
C VAL A 246 1.60 13.82 17.04
N ASP A 247 2.74 13.18 17.30
CA ASP A 247 3.10 11.89 16.68
C ASP A 247 2.10 10.77 17.04
N HIS A 248 1.48 10.82 18.22
CA HIS A 248 0.48 9.87 18.70
C HIS A 248 -0.97 10.24 18.34
N THR A 249 -1.17 11.34 17.63
CA THR A 249 -2.51 11.72 17.14
C THR A 249 -2.87 10.92 15.88
N PRO A 250 -4.14 10.47 15.72
CA PRO A 250 -4.58 9.78 14.51
C PRO A 250 -4.29 10.61 13.25
N LEU A 251 -3.75 9.96 12.21
CA LEU A 251 -3.35 10.61 10.96
C LEU A 251 -4.46 11.48 10.36
N LEU A 252 -5.66 10.91 10.19
CA LEU A 252 -6.78 11.61 9.56
C LEU A 252 -7.22 12.85 10.37
N THR A 253 -7.08 12.82 11.70
CA THR A 253 -7.36 13.97 12.57
C THR A 253 -6.35 15.10 12.33
N VAL A 254 -5.06 14.76 12.20
CA VAL A 254 -4.03 15.75 11.88
C VAL A 254 -4.23 16.34 10.49
N LEU A 255 -4.51 15.50 9.49
CA LEU A 255 -4.77 15.98 8.12
C LEU A 255 -6.01 16.88 8.06
N LEU A 256 -7.08 16.56 8.79
CA LEU A 256 -8.28 17.40 8.85
C LEU A 256 -7.94 18.79 9.45
N LYS A 257 -7.16 18.85 10.52
CA LYS A 257 -6.71 20.12 11.09
C LYS A 257 -5.90 20.93 10.10
N LEU A 258 -4.97 20.31 9.40
CA LEU A 258 -4.15 20.99 8.38
C LEU A 258 -5.00 21.51 7.22
N LEU A 259 -6.03 20.78 6.81
CA LEU A 259 -6.97 21.21 5.77
C LEU A 259 -7.77 22.45 6.23
N MET A 260 -8.28 22.44 7.46
CA MET A 260 -8.99 23.59 8.03
C MET A 260 -8.09 24.85 8.07
N ASP A 261 -6.83 24.70 8.47
CA ASP A 261 -5.86 25.82 8.50
C ASP A 261 -5.56 26.34 7.09
N HIS A 262 -5.45 25.42 6.12
CA HIS A 262 -5.25 25.80 4.71
C HIS A 262 -6.43 26.61 4.17
N GLU A 263 -7.66 26.19 4.43
CA GLU A 263 -8.87 26.89 4.01
C GLU A 263 -8.98 28.28 4.66
N GLU A 264 -8.65 28.39 5.94
CA GLU A 264 -8.62 29.68 6.64
C GLU A 264 -7.61 30.65 6.02
N LEU A 265 -6.41 30.16 5.73
CA LEU A 265 -5.39 30.95 5.04
C LEU A 265 -5.84 31.43 3.65
N LEU A 266 -6.55 30.59 2.90
CA LEU A 266 -7.10 30.99 1.60
C LEU A 266 -8.20 32.07 1.72
N LYS A 267 -9.06 31.99 2.74
CA LYS A 267 -10.07 33.03 3.03
C LYS A 267 -9.42 34.38 3.36
N LEU A 268 -8.40 34.35 4.21
CA LEU A 268 -7.64 35.57 4.57
C LEU A 268 -6.92 36.20 3.37
N LYS A 269 -6.37 35.41 2.44
CA LYS A 269 -5.74 35.91 1.21
C LYS A 269 -6.75 36.55 0.24
N LYS A 270 -7.99 36.06 0.17
CA LYS A 270 -9.06 36.60 -0.69
C LYS A 270 -9.68 37.88 -0.13
N SER A 271 -9.55 38.14 1.16
CA SER A 271 -10.09 39.33 1.84
C SER A 271 -9.15 40.55 1.83
N LYS A 272 -7.92 40.39 1.31
CA LYS A 272 -6.94 41.45 1.06
C LYS A 272 -6.93 41.84 -0.40
#